data_b8100d6bd38bd86262fcc871938b9864
#
_entry.id   b8100d6bd38bd86262fcc871938b9864
#
_cell.length_a   1.000
_cell.length_b   1.000
_cell.length_c   1.000
_cell.angle_alpha   90.00
_cell.angle_beta   90.00
_cell.angle_gamma   90.00
#
_symmetry.space_group_name_H-M   'P 1'
#
loop_
_entity.id
_entity.type
_entity.pdbx_description
1 polymer ?
#
loop_
_entity_poly.entity_id
_entity_poly.type
_entity_poly.pdbx_seq_one_letter_code
_entity_poly.pdbx_strand_id
1 'polypeptide(L)'
;RSSAASDVYKRQSYYRPYTFLFVFDLVCATVLACVDLAFPQFLSFFTKDFFQSSPEAIIGSLWWIALLFVVLYGVRTACQYFITSWGHIMGARMEADMRMDLFKQYQRLSFSYYDRNNTGEMMSKLVTDLFDISELAHHGPENLFICILKIVGSFALLFLINVPLTAIMLVATLLLAAYSFWRNYQKRVIFTENRKKMADINARLQDSLGGIRVVKSFGNEPVEIKKFDRTNARFVATKESSYRFMGSFHAVNSLFIGVLYTVTIVGGGYFVATGGLAVSDLAIYALYIGIFISPIEQLINFVETFQKGYAGFRRFMEVLAVRPDIADAPDAVDLGAAERALSLIHIS
;
A
#
# COMPACT_ATOMS: atom_id res chain seq x y z
N ARG A 1 23.27 9.34 15.27
CA ARG A 1 22.07 9.23 16.15
C ARG A 1 21.18 10.49 16.13
N SER A 2 21.68 11.69 15.76
CA SER A 2 20.86 12.91 15.68
C SER A 2 20.01 13.01 14.40
N SER A 3 20.42 12.36 13.31
CA SER A 3 19.72 12.42 12.02
C SER A 3 18.35 11.70 12.09
N ALA A 4 18.28 10.50 12.65
CA ALA A 4 17.02 9.74 12.71
C ALA A 4 15.94 10.43 13.57
N ALA A 5 16.31 11.11 14.65
CA ALA A 5 15.37 11.87 15.47
C ALA A 5 14.86 13.11 14.72
N SER A 6 15.73 13.79 13.96
CA SER A 6 15.37 14.92 13.10
C SER A 6 14.39 14.48 12.00
N ASP A 7 14.63 13.32 11.39
CA ASP A 7 13.78 12.76 10.32
C ASP A 7 12.37 12.41 10.83
N VAL A 8 12.28 11.82 12.02
CA VAL A 8 10.99 11.53 12.69
C VAL A 8 10.24 12.82 13.01
N TYR A 9 10.94 13.83 13.54
CA TYR A 9 10.33 15.12 13.90
C TYR A 9 9.79 15.85 12.66
N LYS A 10 10.57 15.88 11.58
CA LYS A 10 10.16 16.49 10.30
C LYS A 10 8.96 15.76 9.71
N ARG A 11 8.94 14.42 9.75
CA ARG A 11 7.79 13.63 9.30
C ARG A 11 6.53 13.98 10.09
N GLN A 12 6.62 14.07 11.42
CA GLN A 12 5.48 14.42 12.27
C GLN A 12 4.95 15.83 11.99
N SER A 13 5.81 16.77 11.57
CA SER A 13 5.39 18.14 11.28
C SER A 13 4.37 18.24 10.15
N TYR A 14 4.44 17.34 9.13
CA TYR A 14 3.49 17.31 8.02
C TYR A 14 2.14 16.70 8.40
N TYR A 15 2.06 15.87 9.46
CA TYR A 15 0.78 15.36 9.97
C TYR A 15 0.06 16.37 10.85
N ARG A 16 0.78 17.28 11.48
CA ARG A 16 0.24 18.20 12.48
C ARG A 16 -0.96 19.02 11.99
N PRO A 17 -0.96 19.60 10.78
CA PRO A 17 -2.13 20.33 10.25
C PRO A 17 -3.35 19.43 10.00
N TYR A 18 -3.12 18.13 9.80
CA TYR A 18 -4.14 17.15 9.38
C TYR A 18 -4.48 16.14 10.47
N THR A 19 -4.02 16.34 11.71
CA THR A 19 -4.21 15.39 12.82
C THR A 19 -5.67 15.01 13.04
N PHE A 20 -6.59 15.98 12.92
CA PHE A 20 -8.02 15.71 13.07
C PHE A 20 -8.53 14.75 11.98
N LEU A 21 -8.16 15.00 10.72
CA LEU A 21 -8.55 14.13 9.59
C LEU A 21 -7.97 12.73 9.77
N PHE A 22 -6.71 12.61 10.17
CA PHE A 22 -6.04 11.35 10.40
C PHE A 22 -6.67 10.54 11.55
N VAL A 23 -6.98 11.18 12.68
CA VAL A 23 -7.64 10.49 13.80
C VAL A 23 -9.05 10.06 13.43
N PHE A 24 -9.81 10.91 12.72
CA PHE A 24 -11.15 10.59 12.28
C PHE A 24 -11.16 9.46 11.24
N ASP A 25 -10.15 9.39 10.37
CA ASP A 25 -9.91 8.30 9.44
C ASP A 25 -9.72 6.96 10.16
N LEU A 26 -8.88 6.93 11.21
CA LEU A 26 -8.69 5.74 12.05
C LEU A 26 -9.96 5.35 12.83
N VAL A 27 -10.78 6.32 13.25
CA VAL A 27 -12.09 6.03 13.86
C VAL A 27 -13.02 5.38 12.85
N CYS A 28 -13.13 5.93 11.63
CA CYS A 28 -13.92 5.34 10.55
C CYS A 28 -13.41 3.92 10.19
N ALA A 29 -12.10 3.72 10.15
CA ALA A 29 -11.46 2.43 9.92
C ALA A 29 -11.82 1.42 11.03
N THR A 30 -11.86 1.86 12.28
CA THR A 30 -12.31 1.04 13.42
C THR A 30 -13.77 0.64 13.27
N VAL A 31 -14.65 1.58 12.98
CA VAL A 31 -16.08 1.31 12.78
C VAL A 31 -16.28 0.29 11.65
N LEU A 32 -15.61 0.49 10.52
CA LEU A 32 -15.67 -0.42 9.37
C LEU A 32 -15.23 -1.84 9.76
N ALA A 33 -14.09 -1.98 10.44
CA ALA A 33 -13.60 -3.27 10.87
C ALA A 33 -14.53 -3.93 11.92
N CYS A 34 -15.09 -3.16 12.86
CA CYS A 34 -16.04 -3.64 13.84
C CYS A 34 -17.33 -4.15 13.19
N VAL A 35 -17.87 -3.45 12.20
CA VAL A 35 -19.06 -3.89 11.46
C VAL A 35 -18.77 -5.20 10.72
N ASP A 36 -17.62 -5.30 10.05
CA ASP A 36 -17.22 -6.52 9.33
C ASP A 36 -17.04 -7.71 10.29
N LEU A 37 -16.47 -7.50 11.50
CA LEU A 37 -16.28 -8.51 12.52
C LEU A 37 -17.59 -8.89 13.21
N ALA A 38 -18.53 -7.96 13.35
CA ALA A 38 -19.82 -8.22 14.01
C ALA A 38 -20.77 -9.04 13.14
N PHE A 39 -20.67 -8.96 11.81
CA PHE A 39 -21.60 -9.63 10.91
C PHE A 39 -21.71 -11.17 11.14
N PRO A 40 -20.59 -11.93 11.24
CA PRO A 40 -20.69 -13.36 11.57
C PRO A 40 -21.30 -13.60 12.96
N GLN A 41 -21.09 -12.71 13.93
CA GLN A 41 -21.68 -12.84 15.27
C GLN A 41 -23.21 -12.65 15.25
N PHE A 42 -23.70 -11.70 14.44
CA PHE A 42 -25.14 -11.57 14.20
C PHE A 42 -25.73 -12.84 13.59
N LEU A 43 -25.03 -13.43 12.60
CA LEU A 43 -25.47 -14.70 12.01
C LEU A 43 -25.50 -15.82 13.07
N SER A 44 -24.51 -15.90 13.97
CA SER A 44 -24.50 -16.84 15.08
C SER A 44 -25.70 -16.66 15.99
N PHE A 45 -25.97 -15.44 16.42
CA PHE A 45 -27.12 -15.12 17.27
C PHE A 45 -28.45 -15.47 16.58
N PHE A 46 -28.63 -15.13 15.32
CA PHE A 46 -29.87 -15.44 14.60
C PHE A 46 -30.07 -16.95 14.45
N THR A 47 -29.03 -17.70 14.15
CA THR A 47 -29.14 -19.15 13.92
C THR A 47 -29.30 -19.96 15.22
N LYS A 48 -28.68 -19.52 16.32
CA LYS A 48 -28.71 -20.28 17.59
C LYS A 48 -29.90 -19.92 18.45
N ASP A 49 -30.30 -18.66 18.50
CA ASP A 49 -31.27 -18.15 19.45
C ASP A 49 -32.54 -17.65 18.77
N PHE A 50 -32.39 -16.71 17.84
CA PHE A 50 -33.54 -15.98 17.30
C PHE A 50 -34.49 -16.86 16.45
N PHE A 51 -33.95 -17.65 15.51
CA PHE A 51 -34.77 -18.50 14.62
C PHE A 51 -35.34 -19.73 15.32
N GLN A 52 -35.06 -19.95 16.61
CA GLN A 52 -35.70 -20.93 17.44
C GLN A 52 -36.92 -20.40 18.21
N SER A 53 -37.23 -19.09 18.08
CA SER A 53 -38.38 -18.41 18.63
C SER A 53 -39.68 -18.78 17.87
N SER A 54 -40.83 -18.35 18.37
CA SER A 54 -42.09 -18.55 17.66
C SER A 54 -42.13 -17.85 16.31
N PRO A 55 -42.82 -18.39 15.28
CA PRO A 55 -42.91 -17.78 13.96
C PRO A 55 -43.44 -16.35 14.00
N GLU A 56 -44.38 -16.05 14.88
CA GLU A 56 -44.95 -14.71 15.05
C GLU A 56 -43.89 -13.72 15.57
N ALA A 57 -43.07 -14.10 16.51
CA ALA A 57 -41.98 -13.28 17.05
C ALA A 57 -40.90 -13.03 16.00
N ILE A 58 -40.57 -14.04 15.22
CA ILE A 58 -39.61 -13.92 14.11
C ILE A 58 -40.14 -12.91 13.08
N ILE A 59 -41.35 -13.13 12.56
CA ILE A 59 -41.95 -12.29 11.52
C ILE A 59 -42.10 -10.84 12.02
N GLY A 60 -42.56 -10.64 13.25
CA GLY A 60 -42.70 -9.30 13.84
C GLY A 60 -41.40 -8.53 14.01
N SER A 61 -40.27 -9.24 14.15
CA SER A 61 -38.95 -8.63 14.35
C SER A 61 -38.16 -8.45 13.08
N LEU A 62 -38.48 -9.10 11.96
CA LEU A 62 -37.73 -9.02 10.70
C LEU A 62 -37.55 -7.60 10.22
N TRP A 63 -38.55 -6.73 10.38
CA TRP A 63 -38.48 -5.34 9.95
C TRP A 63 -37.45 -4.52 10.75
N TRP A 64 -37.36 -4.77 12.03
CA TRP A 64 -36.36 -4.14 12.92
C TRP A 64 -34.96 -4.64 12.63
N ILE A 65 -34.81 -5.92 12.32
CA ILE A 65 -33.53 -6.51 11.91
C ILE A 65 -33.09 -5.92 10.57
N ALA A 66 -34.00 -5.82 9.59
CA ALA A 66 -33.71 -5.19 8.31
C ALA A 66 -33.27 -3.73 8.50
N LEU A 67 -33.98 -2.97 9.32
CA LEU A 67 -33.64 -1.58 9.64
C LEU A 67 -32.25 -1.49 10.31
N LEU A 68 -31.94 -2.37 11.27
CA LEU A 68 -30.63 -2.44 11.93
C LEU A 68 -29.51 -2.63 10.89
N PHE A 69 -29.66 -3.60 9.98
CA PHE A 69 -28.65 -3.84 8.95
C PHE A 69 -28.53 -2.70 7.97
N VAL A 70 -29.62 -2.09 7.55
CA VAL A 70 -29.58 -0.90 6.68
C VAL A 70 -28.81 0.24 7.35
N VAL A 71 -29.04 0.50 8.63
CA VAL A 71 -28.34 1.52 9.40
C VAL A 71 -26.84 1.16 9.53
N LEU A 72 -26.51 -0.07 9.90
CA LEU A 72 -25.11 -0.53 10.04
C LEU A 72 -24.35 -0.41 8.72
N TYR A 73 -24.93 -0.87 7.62
CA TYR A 73 -24.30 -0.74 6.30
C TYR A 73 -24.29 0.70 5.80
N GLY A 74 -25.27 1.52 6.16
CA GLY A 74 -25.25 2.95 5.90
C GLY A 74 -24.07 3.64 6.59
N VAL A 75 -23.87 3.38 7.88
CA VAL A 75 -22.71 3.89 8.65
C VAL A 75 -21.41 3.37 8.05
N ARG A 76 -21.32 2.06 7.76
CA ARG A 76 -20.15 1.45 7.13
C ARG A 76 -19.79 2.14 5.80
N THR A 77 -20.80 2.37 4.96
CA THR A 77 -20.63 3.04 3.66
C THR A 77 -20.18 4.50 3.83
N ALA A 78 -20.72 5.21 4.79
CA ALA A 78 -20.29 6.58 5.11
C ALA A 78 -18.82 6.61 5.59
N CYS A 79 -18.43 5.69 6.45
CA CYS A 79 -17.04 5.54 6.89
C CYS A 79 -16.11 5.18 5.72
N GLN A 80 -16.52 4.23 4.85
CA GLN A 80 -15.77 3.87 3.66
C GLN A 80 -15.57 5.06 2.71
N TYR A 81 -16.63 5.84 2.49
CA TYR A 81 -16.55 7.07 1.69
C TYR A 81 -15.55 8.06 2.29
N PHE A 82 -15.61 8.27 3.61
CA PHE A 82 -14.69 9.18 4.29
C PHE A 82 -13.25 8.72 4.13
N ILE A 83 -12.94 7.48 4.43
CA ILE A 83 -11.60 6.88 4.29
C ILE A 83 -11.08 7.08 2.86
N THR A 84 -11.88 6.65 1.87
CA THR A 84 -11.45 6.71 0.47
C THR A 84 -11.32 8.14 -0.07
N SER A 85 -12.18 9.07 0.36
CA SER A 85 -12.16 10.43 -0.14
C SER A 85 -11.22 11.34 0.67
N TRP A 86 -11.44 11.44 1.98
CA TRP A 86 -10.71 12.39 2.82
C TRP A 86 -9.31 11.91 3.20
N GLY A 87 -9.09 10.59 3.30
CA GLY A 87 -7.75 10.02 3.44
C GLY A 87 -6.85 10.41 2.27
N HIS A 88 -7.32 10.22 1.02
CA HIS A 88 -6.57 10.63 -0.17
C HIS A 88 -6.41 12.15 -0.30
N ILE A 89 -7.45 12.94 0.06
CA ILE A 89 -7.34 14.41 0.09
C ILE A 89 -6.27 14.86 1.09
N MET A 90 -6.21 14.23 2.26
CA MET A 90 -5.17 14.49 3.25
C MET A 90 -3.78 14.18 2.68
N GLY A 91 -3.62 13.00 2.06
CA GLY A 91 -2.37 12.62 1.39
C GLY A 91 -1.93 13.62 0.33
N ALA A 92 -2.85 14.04 -0.55
CA ALA A 92 -2.58 15.02 -1.60
C ALA A 92 -2.17 16.39 -1.05
N ARG A 93 -2.77 16.84 0.06
CA ARG A 93 -2.38 18.09 0.72
C ARG A 93 -1.00 17.99 1.35
N MET A 94 -0.70 16.88 2.04
CA MET A 94 0.64 16.62 2.59
C MET A 94 1.70 16.58 1.48
N GLU A 95 1.39 15.94 0.35
CA GLU A 95 2.25 15.93 -0.83
C GLU A 95 2.51 17.33 -1.38
N ALA A 96 1.48 18.18 -1.45
CA ALA A 96 1.60 19.57 -1.90
C ALA A 96 2.49 20.39 -0.96
N ASP A 97 2.33 20.24 0.36
CA ASP A 97 3.17 20.93 1.36
C ASP A 97 4.64 20.50 1.24
N MET A 98 4.88 19.19 1.11
CA MET A 98 6.24 18.64 0.92
C MET A 98 6.86 19.10 -0.40
N ARG A 99 6.05 19.14 -1.48
CA ARG A 99 6.50 19.63 -2.80
C ARG A 99 6.91 21.10 -2.73
N MET A 100 6.14 21.92 -2.03
CA MET A 100 6.46 23.33 -1.85
C MET A 100 7.75 23.51 -1.05
N ASP A 101 7.95 22.76 0.03
CA ASP A 101 9.18 22.81 0.83
C ASP A 101 10.41 22.39 0.00
N LEU A 102 10.27 21.29 -0.78
CA LEU A 102 11.34 20.82 -1.65
C LEU A 102 11.66 21.81 -2.77
N PHE A 103 10.62 22.40 -3.37
CA PHE A 103 10.80 23.43 -4.41
C PHE A 103 11.48 24.69 -3.88
N LYS A 104 11.04 25.16 -2.69
CA LYS A 104 11.73 26.30 -2.02
C LYS A 104 13.19 25.98 -1.72
N GLN A 105 13.48 24.74 -1.30
CA GLN A 105 14.86 24.32 -1.08
C GLN A 105 15.67 24.36 -2.38
N TYR A 106 15.15 23.83 -3.48
CA TYR A 106 15.81 23.93 -4.77
C TYR A 106 16.07 25.38 -5.18
N GLN A 107 15.14 26.32 -5.00
CA GLN A 107 15.35 27.73 -5.35
C GLN A 107 16.45 28.41 -4.52
N ARG A 108 16.85 27.82 -3.39
CA ARG A 108 17.93 28.36 -2.51
C ARG A 108 19.30 27.76 -2.81
N LEU A 109 19.37 26.67 -3.59
CA LEU A 109 20.62 25.98 -3.87
C LEU A 109 21.41 26.73 -4.96
N SER A 110 22.74 26.66 -4.85
CA SER A 110 23.70 27.32 -5.76
C SER A 110 23.82 26.58 -7.12
N PHE A 111 24.35 27.23 -8.14
CA PHE A 111 24.58 26.64 -9.45
C PHE A 111 25.43 25.36 -9.40
N SER A 112 26.40 25.28 -8.49
CA SER A 112 27.23 24.08 -8.30
C SER A 112 26.42 22.82 -7.98
N TYR A 113 25.25 22.95 -7.36
CA TYR A 113 24.34 21.83 -7.11
C TYR A 113 23.71 21.33 -8.42
N TYR A 114 23.27 22.25 -9.27
CA TYR A 114 22.63 21.94 -10.56
C TYR A 114 23.61 21.35 -11.56
N ASP A 115 24.88 21.79 -11.53
CA ASP A 115 25.94 21.24 -12.38
C ASP A 115 26.28 19.78 -12.02
N ARG A 116 26.07 19.37 -10.76
CA ARG A 116 26.38 18.03 -10.27
C ARG A 116 25.17 17.07 -10.27
N ASN A 117 23.97 17.59 -10.42
CA ASN A 117 22.75 16.80 -10.31
C ASN A 117 21.93 16.88 -11.60
N ASN A 118 21.36 15.74 -12.01
CA ASN A 118 20.53 15.67 -13.20
C ASN A 118 19.13 16.24 -12.91
N THR A 119 18.66 17.15 -13.76
CA THR A 119 17.35 17.78 -13.67
C THR A 119 16.21 16.74 -13.66
N GLY A 120 16.35 15.65 -14.44
CA GLY A 120 15.38 14.57 -14.47
C GLY A 120 15.26 13.85 -13.11
N GLU A 121 16.38 13.68 -12.39
CA GLU A 121 16.37 13.11 -11.04
C GLU A 121 15.70 14.07 -10.04
N MET A 122 15.96 15.36 -10.13
CA MET A 122 15.30 16.38 -9.30
C MET A 122 13.79 16.41 -9.54
N MET A 123 13.35 16.32 -10.80
CA MET A 123 11.93 16.23 -11.14
C MET A 123 11.30 14.96 -10.61
N SER A 124 11.99 13.81 -10.67
CA SER A 124 11.51 12.55 -10.11
C SER A 124 11.30 12.65 -8.59
N LYS A 125 12.17 13.36 -7.87
CA LYS A 125 12.00 13.63 -6.43
C LYS A 125 10.78 14.52 -6.14
N LEU A 126 10.48 15.50 -7.00
CA LEU A 126 9.31 16.40 -6.84
C LEU A 126 7.97 15.75 -7.19
N VAL A 127 7.96 14.67 -7.96
CA VAL A 127 6.74 14.04 -8.47
C VAL A 127 6.61 12.62 -7.93
N THR A 128 7.50 11.72 -8.32
CA THR A 128 7.36 10.29 -8.01
C THR A 128 7.64 9.97 -6.55
N ASP A 129 8.73 10.52 -5.98
CA ASP A 129 9.09 10.23 -4.59
C ASP A 129 8.05 10.82 -3.62
N LEU A 130 7.53 12.02 -3.89
CA LEU A 130 6.51 12.62 -3.04
C LEU A 130 5.18 11.88 -3.11
N PHE A 131 4.81 11.37 -4.28
CA PHE A 131 3.66 10.49 -4.42
C PHE A 131 3.83 9.21 -3.57
N ASP A 132 4.97 8.52 -3.69
CA ASP A 132 5.24 7.31 -2.90
C ASP A 132 5.25 7.59 -1.38
N ILE A 133 5.71 8.77 -0.97
CA ILE A 133 5.68 9.21 0.45
C ILE A 133 4.24 9.44 0.89
N SER A 134 3.43 10.13 0.09
CA SER A 134 2.02 10.42 0.36
C SER A 134 1.21 9.13 0.50
N GLU A 135 1.38 8.18 -0.43
CA GLU A 135 0.76 6.86 -0.37
C GLU A 135 1.12 6.11 0.93
N LEU A 136 2.40 6.15 1.33
CA LEU A 136 2.81 5.57 2.60
C LEU A 136 2.22 6.32 3.80
N ALA A 137 2.09 7.63 3.71
CA ALA A 137 1.69 8.47 4.83
C ALA A 137 0.21 8.24 5.22
N HIS A 138 -0.71 8.11 4.27
CA HIS A 138 -2.12 7.88 4.59
C HIS A 138 -2.49 6.40 4.58
N HIS A 139 -2.14 5.64 3.56
CA HIS A 139 -2.47 4.20 3.51
C HIS A 139 -1.64 3.34 4.48
N GLY A 140 -0.44 3.80 4.87
CA GLY A 140 0.43 3.03 5.74
C GLY A 140 -0.20 2.72 7.11
N PRO A 141 -0.48 3.73 7.92
CA PRO A 141 -1.08 3.55 9.24
C PRO A 141 -2.49 2.97 9.16
N GLU A 142 -3.32 3.44 8.23
CA GLU A 142 -4.70 2.99 8.01
C GLU A 142 -4.77 1.49 7.72
N ASN A 143 -4.10 1.03 6.66
CA ASN A 143 -4.11 -0.38 6.26
C ASN A 143 -3.54 -1.29 7.34
N LEU A 144 -2.42 -0.88 7.97
CA LEU A 144 -1.83 -1.65 9.06
C LEU A 144 -2.81 -1.80 10.22
N PHE A 145 -3.49 -0.72 10.59
CA PHE A 145 -4.45 -0.71 11.69
C PHE A 145 -5.68 -1.59 11.38
N ILE A 146 -6.30 -1.44 10.21
CA ILE A 146 -7.43 -2.27 9.77
C ILE A 146 -7.05 -3.75 9.71
N CYS A 147 -5.89 -4.07 9.12
CA CYS A 147 -5.43 -5.45 9.00
C CYS A 147 -5.22 -6.11 10.37
N ILE A 148 -4.54 -5.42 11.28
CA ILE A 148 -4.32 -5.95 12.64
C ILE A 148 -5.66 -6.15 13.34
N LEU A 149 -6.56 -5.16 13.29
CA LEU A 149 -7.85 -5.23 13.96
C LEU A 149 -8.70 -6.39 13.42
N LYS A 150 -8.76 -6.59 12.11
CA LYS A 150 -9.51 -7.69 11.49
C LYS A 150 -8.90 -9.06 11.78
N ILE A 151 -7.58 -9.20 11.69
CA ILE A 151 -6.91 -10.48 11.96
C ILE A 151 -7.06 -10.84 13.44
N VAL A 152 -6.64 -9.96 14.34
CA VAL A 152 -6.68 -10.21 15.78
C VAL A 152 -8.12 -10.38 16.26
N GLY A 153 -9.03 -9.50 15.80
CA GLY A 153 -10.45 -9.58 16.14
C GLY A 153 -11.11 -10.88 15.67
N SER A 154 -10.82 -11.33 14.43
CA SER A 154 -11.33 -12.61 13.92
C SER A 154 -10.88 -13.78 14.79
N PHE A 155 -9.58 -13.89 15.08
CA PHE A 155 -9.07 -14.98 15.90
C PHE A 155 -9.56 -14.91 17.34
N ALA A 156 -9.63 -13.69 17.93
CA ALA A 156 -10.18 -13.52 19.27
C ALA A 156 -11.63 -14.04 19.36
N LEU A 157 -12.47 -13.68 18.39
CA LEU A 157 -13.87 -14.13 18.35
C LEU A 157 -13.98 -15.63 18.05
N LEU A 158 -13.15 -16.20 17.20
CA LEU A 158 -13.12 -17.62 16.92
C LEU A 158 -12.64 -18.44 18.13
N PHE A 159 -11.69 -17.94 18.94
CA PHE A 159 -11.26 -18.58 20.17
C PHE A 159 -12.37 -18.67 21.21
N LEU A 160 -13.36 -17.78 21.20
CA LEU A 160 -14.54 -17.86 22.07
C LEU A 160 -15.51 -18.98 21.65
N ILE A 161 -15.43 -19.43 20.38
CA ILE A 161 -16.29 -20.50 19.86
C ILE A 161 -15.68 -21.88 20.16
N ASN A 162 -14.46 -22.13 19.63
CA ASN A 162 -13.78 -23.43 19.87
C ASN A 162 -12.25 -23.25 19.82
N VAL A 163 -11.59 -23.44 20.94
CA VAL A 163 -10.14 -23.22 21.09
C VAL A 163 -9.31 -24.17 20.24
N PRO A 164 -9.50 -25.50 20.24
CA PRO A 164 -8.68 -26.40 19.43
C PRO A 164 -8.76 -26.14 17.92
N LEU A 165 -9.97 -25.96 17.38
CA LEU A 165 -10.17 -25.71 15.97
C LEU A 165 -9.50 -24.39 15.55
N THR A 166 -9.69 -23.33 16.34
CA THR A 166 -9.09 -22.02 16.09
C THR A 166 -7.56 -22.07 16.17
N ALA A 167 -6.98 -22.83 17.09
CA ALA A 167 -5.54 -23.01 17.19
C ALA A 167 -4.96 -23.69 15.95
N ILE A 168 -5.63 -24.71 15.41
CA ILE A 168 -5.22 -25.36 14.16
C ILE A 168 -5.26 -24.36 12.99
N MET A 169 -6.34 -23.56 12.89
CA MET A 169 -6.48 -22.54 11.86
C MET A 169 -5.45 -21.44 12.00
N LEU A 170 -5.12 -21.01 13.22
CA LEU A 170 -4.09 -20.03 13.48
C LEU A 170 -2.71 -20.52 12.97
N VAL A 171 -2.36 -21.77 13.29
CA VAL A 171 -1.10 -22.37 12.80
C VAL A 171 -1.09 -22.41 11.26
N ALA A 172 -2.17 -22.88 10.64
CA ALA A 172 -2.26 -22.90 9.17
C ALA A 172 -2.14 -21.49 8.56
N THR A 173 -2.76 -20.49 9.18
CA THR A 173 -2.70 -19.07 8.76
C THR A 173 -1.28 -18.50 8.93
N LEU A 174 -0.58 -18.82 10.01
CA LEU A 174 0.81 -18.40 10.22
C LEU A 174 1.75 -19.04 9.18
N LEU A 175 1.53 -20.31 8.83
CA LEU A 175 2.27 -20.98 7.76
C LEU A 175 2.02 -20.31 6.40
N LEU A 176 0.77 -19.97 6.09
CA LEU A 176 0.42 -19.20 4.90
C LEU A 176 1.13 -17.84 4.87
N ALA A 177 1.08 -17.10 5.97
CA ALA A 177 1.73 -15.80 6.08
C ALA A 177 3.25 -15.92 5.89
N ALA A 178 3.90 -16.87 6.58
CA ALA A 178 5.34 -17.11 6.45
C ALA A 178 5.74 -17.48 5.02
N TYR A 179 5.00 -18.39 4.37
CA TYR A 179 5.19 -18.74 2.97
C TYR A 179 5.05 -17.52 2.06
N SER A 180 3.99 -16.74 2.25
CA SER A 180 3.70 -15.58 1.40
C SER A 180 4.74 -14.47 1.57
N PHE A 181 5.24 -14.21 2.78
CA PHE A 181 6.35 -13.28 3.02
C PHE A 181 7.64 -13.74 2.36
N TRP A 182 7.98 -15.03 2.50
CA TRP A 182 9.17 -15.61 1.86
C TRP A 182 9.12 -15.50 0.33
N ARG A 183 7.96 -15.83 -0.27
CA ARG A 183 7.76 -15.73 -1.72
C ARG A 183 7.72 -14.27 -2.21
N ASN A 184 7.20 -13.35 -1.43
CA ASN A 184 7.21 -11.94 -1.77
C ASN A 184 8.65 -11.38 -1.85
N TYR A 185 9.55 -11.86 -1.01
CA TYR A 185 10.97 -11.53 -1.13
C TYR A 185 11.56 -12.02 -2.46
N GLN A 186 11.28 -13.25 -2.87
CA GLN A 186 11.73 -13.80 -4.17
C GLN A 186 11.14 -13.02 -5.36
N LYS A 187 9.86 -12.62 -5.28
CA LYS A 187 9.17 -11.79 -6.26
C LYS A 187 9.97 -10.52 -6.59
N ARG A 188 10.54 -9.86 -5.59
CA ARG A 188 11.32 -8.63 -5.79
C ARG A 188 12.56 -8.84 -6.67
N VAL A 189 13.28 -9.91 -6.45
CA VAL A 189 14.47 -10.24 -7.24
C VAL A 189 14.09 -10.41 -8.71
N ILE A 190 13.05 -11.19 -8.98
CA ILE A 190 12.54 -11.46 -10.33
C ILE A 190 12.05 -10.18 -11.02
N PHE A 191 11.29 -9.35 -10.30
CA PHE A 191 10.78 -8.08 -10.86
C PHE A 191 11.88 -7.06 -11.10
N THR A 192 12.94 -7.06 -10.29
CA THR A 192 14.12 -6.22 -10.53
C THR A 192 14.83 -6.62 -11.81
N GLU A 193 14.99 -7.93 -12.07
CA GLU A 193 15.56 -8.40 -13.33
C GLU A 193 14.70 -8.02 -14.54
N ASN A 194 13.38 -8.14 -14.43
CA ASN A 194 12.47 -7.65 -15.47
C ASN A 194 12.67 -6.17 -15.80
N ARG A 195 12.83 -5.31 -14.78
CA ARG A 195 13.08 -3.87 -14.98
C ARG A 195 14.40 -3.63 -15.71
N LYS A 196 15.45 -4.39 -15.39
CA LYS A 196 16.74 -4.31 -16.11
C LYS A 196 16.57 -4.67 -17.58
N LYS A 197 15.85 -5.76 -17.90
CA LYS A 197 15.61 -6.16 -19.28
C LYS A 197 14.73 -5.18 -20.04
N MET A 198 13.78 -4.52 -19.37
CA MET A 198 13.02 -3.42 -19.96
C MET A 198 13.93 -2.20 -20.26
N ALA A 199 14.86 -1.89 -19.36
CA ALA A 199 15.84 -0.82 -19.60
C ALA A 199 16.73 -1.14 -20.79
N ASP A 200 17.17 -2.41 -20.97
CA ASP A 200 17.94 -2.85 -22.14
C ASP A 200 17.14 -2.63 -23.46
N ILE A 201 15.82 -2.92 -23.44
CA ILE A 201 14.93 -2.64 -24.59
C ILE A 201 14.85 -1.15 -24.88
N ASN A 202 14.61 -0.33 -23.86
CA ASN A 202 14.49 1.13 -24.01
C ASN A 202 15.78 1.72 -24.57
N ALA A 203 16.95 1.34 -24.04
CA ALA A 203 18.23 1.77 -24.57
C ALA A 203 18.41 1.36 -26.05
N ARG A 204 18.03 0.13 -26.39
CA ARG A 204 18.13 -0.35 -27.77
C ARG A 204 17.21 0.38 -28.72
N LEU A 205 15.99 0.69 -28.29
CA LEU A 205 15.04 1.50 -29.08
C LEU A 205 15.56 2.92 -29.25
N GLN A 206 16.09 3.52 -28.20
CA GLN A 206 16.65 4.87 -28.25
C GLN A 206 17.82 4.94 -29.25
N ASP A 207 18.75 3.98 -29.20
CA ASP A 207 19.88 3.92 -30.12
C ASP A 207 19.42 3.75 -31.59
N SER A 208 18.51 2.79 -31.82
CA SER A 208 18.07 2.45 -33.18
C SER A 208 17.20 3.54 -33.78
N LEU A 209 16.25 4.09 -33.03
CA LEU A 209 15.35 5.16 -33.49
C LEU A 209 16.06 6.53 -33.52
N GLY A 210 16.94 6.82 -32.57
CA GLY A 210 17.77 8.03 -32.56
C GLY A 210 18.74 8.07 -33.78
N GLY A 211 19.28 6.89 -34.14
CA GLY A 211 20.18 6.71 -35.28
C GLY A 211 19.47 6.34 -36.59
N ILE A 212 18.14 6.45 -36.69
CA ILE A 212 17.35 5.94 -37.82
C ILE A 212 17.80 6.46 -39.19
N ARG A 213 18.26 7.71 -39.25
CA ARG A 213 18.78 8.30 -40.49
C ARG A 213 20.02 7.55 -41.02
N VAL A 214 20.91 7.16 -40.10
CA VAL A 214 22.12 6.39 -40.44
C VAL A 214 21.73 4.98 -40.90
N VAL A 215 20.83 4.30 -40.12
CA VAL A 215 20.33 2.99 -40.51
C VAL A 215 19.74 3.01 -41.91
N LYS A 216 18.90 4.00 -42.24
CA LYS A 216 18.27 4.18 -43.57
C LYS A 216 19.29 4.49 -44.65
N SER A 217 20.28 5.34 -44.37
CA SER A 217 21.30 5.73 -45.37
C SER A 217 22.18 4.54 -45.81
N PHE A 218 22.37 3.55 -44.94
CA PHE A 218 23.18 2.38 -45.21
C PHE A 218 22.36 1.11 -45.52
N GLY A 219 21.02 1.17 -45.56
CA GLY A 219 20.14 0.01 -45.79
C GLY A 219 20.29 -1.08 -44.74
N ASN A 220 20.60 -0.72 -43.47
CA ASN A 220 20.92 -1.67 -42.40
C ASN A 220 19.69 -2.06 -41.53
N GLU A 221 18.45 -1.81 -42.00
CA GLU A 221 17.23 -2.18 -41.29
C GLU A 221 17.18 -3.66 -40.88
N PRO A 222 17.54 -4.62 -41.75
CA PRO A 222 17.51 -6.04 -41.36
C PRO A 222 18.47 -6.36 -40.20
N VAL A 223 19.59 -5.67 -40.12
CA VAL A 223 20.59 -5.84 -39.04
C VAL A 223 20.03 -5.32 -37.71
N GLU A 224 19.40 -4.14 -37.73
CA GLU A 224 18.79 -3.54 -36.54
C GLU A 224 17.59 -4.37 -36.06
N ILE A 225 16.73 -4.85 -36.96
CA ILE A 225 15.64 -5.75 -36.64
C ILE A 225 16.15 -7.02 -35.93
N LYS A 226 17.19 -7.64 -36.47
CA LYS A 226 17.79 -8.85 -35.85
C LYS A 226 18.42 -8.58 -34.46
N LYS A 227 19.01 -7.40 -34.28
CA LYS A 227 19.53 -6.99 -32.97
C LYS A 227 18.41 -6.78 -31.96
N PHE A 228 17.33 -6.08 -32.38
CA PHE A 228 16.17 -5.85 -31.54
C PHE A 228 15.47 -7.16 -31.16
N ASP A 229 15.26 -8.06 -32.14
CA ASP A 229 14.63 -9.36 -31.92
C ASP A 229 15.34 -10.18 -30.82
N ARG A 230 16.68 -10.21 -30.83
CA ARG A 230 17.45 -10.87 -29.77
C ARG A 230 17.24 -10.27 -28.38
N THR A 231 17.15 -8.94 -28.30
CA THR A 231 16.91 -8.23 -27.02
C THR A 231 15.49 -8.49 -26.54
N ASN A 232 14.53 -8.44 -27.46
CA ASN A 232 13.11 -8.72 -27.19
C ASN A 232 12.89 -10.17 -26.74
N ALA A 233 13.52 -11.15 -27.40
CA ALA A 233 13.45 -12.55 -26.99
C ALA A 233 13.96 -12.79 -25.56
N ARG A 234 15.06 -12.12 -25.16
CA ARG A 234 15.57 -12.18 -23.78
C ARG A 234 14.60 -11.58 -22.77
N PHE A 235 13.97 -10.49 -23.15
CA PHE A 235 12.93 -9.87 -22.30
C PHE A 235 11.72 -10.78 -22.13
N VAL A 236 11.24 -11.39 -23.23
CA VAL A 236 10.11 -12.33 -23.21
C VAL A 236 10.43 -13.52 -22.27
N ALA A 237 11.62 -14.14 -22.41
CA ALA A 237 12.03 -15.24 -21.53
C ALA A 237 12.03 -14.85 -20.04
N THR A 238 12.46 -13.62 -19.72
CA THR A 238 12.44 -13.13 -18.35
C THR A 238 11.01 -12.88 -17.87
N LYS A 239 10.14 -12.34 -18.73
CA LYS A 239 8.70 -12.17 -18.43
C LYS A 239 8.00 -13.51 -18.21
N GLU A 240 8.24 -14.51 -19.05
CA GLU A 240 7.68 -15.86 -18.88
C GLU A 240 8.07 -16.46 -17.52
N SER A 241 9.35 -16.34 -17.13
CA SER A 241 9.82 -16.78 -15.80
C SER A 241 9.05 -16.07 -14.68
N SER A 242 8.83 -14.77 -14.80
CA SER A 242 8.06 -13.99 -13.83
C SER A 242 6.61 -14.45 -13.75
N TYR A 243 5.97 -14.69 -14.87
CA TYR A 243 4.58 -15.15 -14.88
C TYR A 243 4.44 -16.58 -14.33
N ARG A 244 5.39 -17.48 -14.61
CA ARG A 244 5.42 -18.81 -13.98
C ARG A 244 5.57 -18.71 -12.46
N PHE A 245 6.43 -17.79 -12.00
CA PHE A 245 6.56 -17.50 -10.58
C PHE A 245 5.25 -16.98 -9.97
N MET A 246 4.60 -16.00 -10.62
CA MET A 246 3.32 -15.47 -10.16
C MET A 246 2.23 -16.56 -10.13
N GLY A 247 2.14 -17.37 -11.19
CA GLY A 247 1.20 -18.49 -11.27
C GLY A 247 1.39 -19.48 -10.11
N SER A 248 2.64 -19.89 -9.83
CA SER A 248 2.95 -20.77 -8.70
C SER A 248 2.62 -20.13 -7.33
N PHE A 249 2.87 -18.83 -7.18
CA PHE A 249 2.55 -18.11 -5.96
C PHE A 249 1.04 -18.09 -5.68
N HIS A 250 0.24 -17.70 -6.69
CA HIS A 250 -1.22 -17.67 -6.56
C HIS A 250 -1.83 -19.06 -6.37
N ALA A 251 -1.32 -20.07 -7.08
CA ALA A 251 -1.79 -21.46 -6.95
C ALA A 251 -1.58 -21.99 -5.52
N VAL A 252 -0.40 -21.75 -4.94
CA VAL A 252 -0.11 -22.20 -3.56
C VAL A 252 -0.91 -21.41 -2.53
N ASN A 253 -1.08 -20.07 -2.72
CA ASN A 253 -1.97 -19.30 -1.83
C ASN A 253 -3.41 -19.83 -1.89
N SER A 254 -3.93 -20.14 -3.09
CA SER A 254 -5.26 -20.74 -3.24
C SER A 254 -5.36 -22.12 -2.56
N LEU A 255 -4.29 -22.93 -2.63
CA LEU A 255 -4.23 -24.21 -1.92
C LEU A 255 -4.32 -24.01 -0.41
N PHE A 256 -3.58 -23.06 0.18
CA PHE A 256 -3.65 -22.77 1.62
C PHE A 256 -5.04 -22.31 2.05
N ILE A 257 -5.71 -21.48 1.24
CA ILE A 257 -7.11 -21.07 1.49
C ILE A 257 -8.02 -22.31 1.46
N GLY A 258 -7.84 -23.20 0.48
CA GLY A 258 -8.53 -24.48 0.40
C GLY A 258 -8.29 -25.37 1.63
N VAL A 259 -7.06 -25.41 2.14
CA VAL A 259 -6.72 -26.12 3.39
C VAL A 259 -7.44 -25.52 4.59
N LEU A 260 -7.53 -24.19 4.70
CA LEU A 260 -8.30 -23.55 5.78
C LEU A 260 -9.78 -23.94 5.76
N TYR A 261 -10.42 -23.93 4.58
CA TYR A 261 -11.79 -24.40 4.43
C TYR A 261 -11.93 -25.90 4.73
N THR A 262 -10.96 -26.72 4.30
CA THR A 262 -10.96 -28.16 4.57
C THR A 262 -10.84 -28.42 6.08
N VAL A 263 -9.92 -27.73 6.76
CA VAL A 263 -9.77 -27.81 8.23
C VAL A 263 -11.06 -27.40 8.93
N THR A 264 -11.72 -26.35 8.46
CA THR A 264 -13.00 -25.90 9.00
C THR A 264 -14.08 -26.96 8.85
N ILE A 265 -14.23 -27.56 7.67
CA ILE A 265 -15.28 -28.54 7.40
C ILE A 265 -14.97 -29.87 8.09
N VAL A 266 -13.76 -30.41 7.94
CA VAL A 266 -13.41 -31.73 8.47
C VAL A 266 -13.15 -31.67 9.98
N GLY A 267 -12.30 -30.73 10.42
CA GLY A 267 -12.01 -30.53 11.85
C GLY A 267 -13.24 -30.04 12.62
N GLY A 268 -13.96 -29.07 12.06
CA GLY A 268 -15.20 -28.57 12.62
C GLY A 268 -16.28 -29.66 12.68
N GLY A 269 -16.42 -30.49 11.61
CA GLY A 269 -17.32 -31.64 11.58
C GLY A 269 -17.01 -32.65 12.68
N TYR A 270 -15.72 -32.89 12.97
CA TYR A 270 -15.32 -33.72 14.12
C TYR A 270 -15.82 -33.14 15.45
N PHE A 271 -15.65 -31.83 15.66
CA PHE A 271 -16.11 -31.17 16.88
C PHE A 271 -17.63 -31.10 16.96
N VAL A 272 -18.35 -31.01 15.85
CA VAL A 272 -19.81 -31.12 15.81
C VAL A 272 -20.25 -32.53 16.23
N ALA A 273 -19.63 -33.58 15.68
CA ALA A 273 -19.94 -34.96 16.00
C ALA A 273 -19.66 -35.30 17.47
N THR A 274 -18.67 -34.66 18.09
CA THR A 274 -18.31 -34.84 19.51
C THR A 274 -19.06 -33.91 20.46
N GLY A 275 -19.98 -33.07 19.96
CA GLY A 275 -20.76 -32.11 20.76
C GLY A 275 -19.99 -30.86 21.20
N GLY A 276 -18.77 -30.63 20.66
CA GLY A 276 -17.93 -29.47 21.01
C GLY A 276 -18.18 -28.23 20.15
N LEU A 277 -19.06 -28.32 19.13
CA LEU A 277 -19.35 -27.21 18.20
C LEU A 277 -20.79 -27.36 17.68
N ALA A 278 -21.49 -26.24 17.44
CA ALA A 278 -22.78 -26.27 16.75
C ALA A 278 -22.58 -26.28 15.22
N VAL A 279 -23.51 -26.88 14.47
CA VAL A 279 -23.45 -26.90 12.98
C VAL A 279 -23.39 -25.48 12.40
N SER A 280 -24.13 -24.54 12.99
CA SER A 280 -24.14 -23.14 12.61
C SER A 280 -22.75 -22.48 12.72
N ASP A 281 -21.89 -22.93 13.64
CA ASP A 281 -20.57 -22.37 13.86
C ASP A 281 -19.62 -22.62 12.67
N LEU A 282 -19.84 -23.69 11.90
CA LEU A 282 -19.06 -23.94 10.66
C LEU A 282 -19.20 -22.77 9.66
N ALA A 283 -20.41 -22.23 9.52
CA ALA A 283 -20.65 -21.08 8.66
C ALA A 283 -19.93 -19.82 9.21
N ILE A 284 -19.91 -19.65 10.54
CA ILE A 284 -19.21 -18.55 11.20
C ILE A 284 -17.71 -18.62 10.92
N TYR A 285 -17.09 -19.80 11.07
CA TYR A 285 -15.70 -20.02 10.73
C TYR A 285 -15.41 -19.70 9.27
N ALA A 286 -16.26 -20.15 8.33
CA ALA A 286 -16.10 -19.86 6.91
C ALA A 286 -16.16 -18.35 6.59
N LEU A 287 -17.04 -17.61 7.24
CA LEU A 287 -17.14 -16.15 7.08
C LEU A 287 -15.88 -15.44 7.62
N TYR A 288 -15.37 -15.86 8.78
CA TYR A 288 -14.14 -15.26 9.32
C TYR A 288 -12.90 -15.53 8.47
N ILE A 289 -12.82 -16.68 7.80
CA ILE A 289 -11.75 -16.94 6.80
C ILE A 289 -11.76 -15.81 5.76
N GLY A 290 -12.91 -15.44 5.20
CA GLY A 290 -13.02 -14.34 4.25
C GLY A 290 -12.59 -12.98 4.82
N ILE A 291 -12.83 -12.74 6.12
CA ILE A 291 -12.51 -11.47 6.78
C ILE A 291 -11.01 -11.33 7.06
N PHE A 292 -10.28 -12.38 7.46
CA PHE A 292 -8.86 -12.25 7.82
C PHE A 292 -7.88 -12.57 6.68
N ILE A 293 -8.29 -13.25 5.61
CA ILE A 293 -7.41 -13.57 4.48
C ILE A 293 -7.00 -12.32 3.71
N SER A 294 -7.96 -11.48 3.31
CA SER A 294 -7.70 -10.26 2.56
C SER A 294 -6.72 -9.31 3.29
N PRO A 295 -6.85 -9.03 4.60
CA PRO A 295 -5.84 -8.31 5.37
C PRO A 295 -4.43 -8.91 5.32
N ILE A 296 -4.29 -10.23 5.32
CA ILE A 296 -2.97 -10.88 5.22
C ILE A 296 -2.31 -10.55 3.87
N GLU A 297 -3.07 -10.64 2.78
CA GLU A 297 -2.58 -10.26 1.45
C GLU A 297 -2.21 -8.77 1.36
N GLN A 298 -3.01 -7.90 1.99
CA GLN A 298 -2.73 -6.47 2.07
C GLN A 298 -1.43 -6.19 2.83
N LEU A 299 -1.18 -6.85 3.98
CA LEU A 299 0.06 -6.71 4.73
C LEU A 299 1.30 -7.13 3.93
N ILE A 300 1.18 -8.19 3.12
CA ILE A 300 2.27 -8.65 2.24
C ILE A 300 2.61 -7.59 1.19
N ASN A 301 1.60 -6.98 0.58
CA ASN A 301 1.78 -5.93 -0.43
C ASN A 301 2.24 -4.60 0.20
N PHE A 302 1.81 -4.30 1.42
CA PHE A 302 2.20 -3.11 2.17
C PHE A 302 3.71 -2.96 2.33
N VAL A 303 4.45 -4.07 2.45
CA VAL A 303 5.92 -4.03 2.57
C VAL A 303 6.58 -3.34 1.36
N GLU A 304 6.02 -3.48 0.16
CA GLU A 304 6.53 -2.80 -1.04
C GLU A 304 6.25 -1.28 -0.98
N THR A 305 5.03 -0.89 -0.63
CA THR A 305 4.65 0.52 -0.45
C THR A 305 5.49 1.18 0.63
N PHE A 306 5.71 0.49 1.75
CA PHE A 306 6.56 0.99 2.83
C PHE A 306 8.00 1.25 2.35
N GLN A 307 8.58 0.34 1.57
CA GLN A 307 9.97 0.51 1.09
C GLN A 307 10.10 1.66 0.11
N LYS A 308 9.14 1.83 -0.82
CA LYS A 308 9.14 2.94 -1.78
C LYS A 308 8.99 4.28 -1.06
N GLY A 309 7.98 4.41 -0.22
CA GLY A 309 7.73 5.64 0.54
C GLY A 309 8.88 5.98 1.49
N TYR A 310 9.47 5.00 2.18
CA TYR A 310 10.63 5.21 3.04
C TYR A 310 11.88 5.64 2.26
N ALA A 311 12.14 5.02 1.11
CA ALA A 311 13.27 5.40 0.24
C ALA A 311 13.07 6.81 -0.33
N GLY A 312 11.84 7.14 -0.78
CA GLY A 312 11.48 8.49 -1.20
C GLY A 312 11.66 9.52 -0.10
N PHE A 313 11.19 9.22 1.12
CA PHE A 313 11.35 10.11 2.26
C PHE A 313 12.81 10.35 2.64
N ARG A 314 13.66 9.34 2.56
CA ARG A 314 15.10 9.50 2.79
C ARG A 314 15.71 10.45 1.75
N ARG A 315 15.41 10.28 0.45
CA ARG A 315 15.90 11.18 -0.60
C ARG A 315 15.36 12.61 -0.44
N PHE A 316 14.12 12.76 -0.02
CA PHE A 316 13.52 14.05 0.32
C PHE A 316 14.31 14.75 1.45
N MET A 317 14.60 14.04 2.52
CA MET A 317 15.38 14.58 3.65
C MET A 317 16.82 14.90 3.25
N GLU A 318 17.45 14.08 2.41
CA GLU A 318 18.79 14.33 1.88
C GLU A 318 18.85 15.67 1.16
N VAL A 319 17.86 16.01 0.33
CA VAL A 319 17.82 17.31 -0.39
C VAL A 319 17.55 18.46 0.59
N LEU A 320 16.64 18.31 1.53
CA LEU A 320 16.36 19.35 2.53
C LEU A 320 17.56 19.64 3.44
N ALA A 321 18.45 18.67 3.64
CA ALA A 321 19.65 18.81 4.46
C ALA A 321 20.82 19.51 3.72
N VAL A 322 20.74 19.67 2.40
CA VAL A 322 21.78 20.36 1.62
C VAL A 322 21.83 21.83 2.04
N ARG A 323 22.98 22.28 2.45
CA ARG A 323 23.21 23.71 2.74
C ARG A 323 23.59 24.44 1.46
N PRO A 324 22.98 25.59 1.17
CA PRO A 324 23.42 26.42 0.08
C PRO A 324 24.89 26.85 0.28
N ASP A 325 25.69 26.77 -0.78
CA ASP A 325 27.09 27.23 -0.75
C ASP A 325 27.16 28.77 -0.61
N ILE A 326 26.11 29.48 -1.07
CA ILE A 326 25.96 30.92 -0.99
C ILE A 326 24.72 31.18 -0.12
N ALA A 327 24.91 31.85 1.01
CA ALA A 327 23.86 32.27 1.90
C ALA A 327 24.07 33.73 2.29
N ASP A 328 22.99 34.44 2.57
CA ASP A 328 23.07 35.80 3.07
C ASP A 328 23.81 35.83 4.41
N ALA A 329 24.61 36.88 4.61
CA ALA A 329 25.27 37.14 5.87
C ALA A 329 24.22 37.39 6.96
N PRO A 330 24.53 37.11 8.25
CA PRO A 330 23.56 37.31 9.35
C PRO A 330 23.09 38.77 9.51
N ASP A 331 23.86 39.72 8.99
CA ASP A 331 23.63 41.15 9.01
C ASP A 331 23.20 41.68 7.61
N ALA A 332 22.85 40.82 6.66
CA ALA A 332 22.41 41.25 5.33
C ALA A 332 21.13 42.07 5.44
N VAL A 333 21.14 43.22 4.73
CA VAL A 333 19.99 44.13 4.64
C VAL A 333 19.24 43.88 3.33
N ASP A 334 17.93 43.83 3.38
CA ASP A 334 17.10 43.69 2.18
C ASP A 334 17.14 45.00 1.35
N LEU A 335 17.80 44.96 0.21
CA LEU A 335 17.83 46.06 -0.77
C LEU A 335 16.44 46.12 -1.43
N GLY A 336 15.79 47.29 -1.36
CA GLY A 336 14.48 47.52 -1.98
C GLY A 336 14.47 47.20 -3.50
N ALA A 337 13.28 46.97 -4.03
CA ALA A 337 13.10 46.51 -5.42
C ALA A 337 13.77 47.45 -6.49
N ALA A 338 13.92 48.74 -6.20
CA ALA A 338 14.53 49.73 -7.09
C ALA A 338 16.08 49.57 -7.19
N GLU A 339 16.73 49.15 -6.12
CA GLU A 339 18.19 48.95 -6.13
C GLU A 339 18.58 47.63 -6.79
N ARG A 340 17.70 46.61 -6.73
CA ARG A 340 17.90 45.31 -7.40
C ARG A 340 17.89 45.41 -8.93
N ALA A 341 17.16 46.37 -9.50
CA ALA A 341 17.06 46.55 -10.95
C ALA A 341 18.28 47.24 -11.57
N LEU A 342 19.04 48.00 -10.77
CA LEU A 342 20.20 48.78 -11.28
C LEU A 342 21.49 47.95 -11.39
N SER A 343 21.58 46.82 -10.68
CA SER A 343 22.80 46.03 -10.58
C SER A 343 23.15 45.23 -11.84
N LEU A 344 22.19 44.85 -12.67
CA LEU A 344 22.41 43.96 -13.81
C LEU A 344 22.69 44.68 -15.15
N ILE A 345 22.40 45.97 -15.24
CA ILE A 345 22.56 46.75 -16.51
C ILE A 345 23.96 47.38 -16.63
N HIS A 346 24.69 47.49 -15.54
CA HIS A 346 26.02 48.16 -15.51
C HIS A 346 27.23 47.23 -15.37
N ILE A 347 27.05 45.92 -15.49
CA ILE A 347 28.14 44.93 -15.44
C ILE A 347 28.46 44.33 -16.82
N SER A 348 27.94 44.90 -17.89
CA SER A 348 28.33 44.56 -19.29
C SER A 348 29.31 45.55 -19.86
#